data_0a0f7090e313cf9953478f5b90379f00
#
_entry.id   0a0f7090e313cf9953478f5b90379f00
#
_cell.length_a   1.000
_cell.length_b   1.000
_cell.length_c   1.000
_cell.angle_alpha   90.00
_cell.angle_beta   90.00
_cell.angle_gamma   90.00
#
_symmetry.space_group_name_H-M   'P 1'
#
loop_
_entity.id
_entity.type
_entity.pdbx_description
1 polymer ?
#
loop_
_entity_poly.entity_id
_entity_poly.type
_entity_poly.pdbx_seq_one_letter_code
_entity_poly.pdbx_strand_id
1 'polypeptide(L)'
;MEPQLKKGDFLLVNKFAYGLKVNRIGTPNFFKSDPQYGDAVVIIPPHNPVPYIKRLIGKPGDTIRIINKQIYINGNALGREFLETEEIIIKKRYKYSSGEIVEREINAVGDLYFEKHAEAEYLIRLTRGENNQYPQEWTVPENHYFVMGDNRDNSNDSTKDVGFVPRENFFGRADYIWMTWECWTCLPSFEKVGRIN
;
A
#
# COMPACT_ATOMS: atom_id res chain seq x y z
N MET A 1 -2.57 -5.05 -1.19
CA MET A 1 -3.47 -4.23 -0.34
C MET A 1 -4.42 -5.10 0.50
N GLU A 2 -4.14 -6.41 0.63
CA GLU A 2 -4.85 -7.21 1.64
C GLU A 2 -4.61 -6.63 3.05
N PRO A 3 -5.57 -6.70 3.93
CA PRO A 3 -6.83 -7.45 3.83
C PRO A 3 -7.94 -6.72 3.09
N GLN A 4 -7.89 -5.40 2.96
CA GLN A 4 -8.97 -4.59 2.41
C GLN A 4 -9.25 -4.90 0.94
N LEU A 5 -8.20 -4.96 0.10
CA LEU A 5 -8.30 -5.29 -1.33
C LEU A 5 -7.72 -6.68 -1.58
N LYS A 6 -8.51 -7.57 -2.14
CA LYS A 6 -8.11 -8.94 -2.45
C LYS A 6 -7.91 -9.14 -3.96
N LYS A 7 -7.24 -10.21 -4.31
CA LYS A 7 -7.13 -10.63 -5.71
C LYS A 7 -8.52 -10.95 -6.25
N GLY A 8 -8.84 -10.39 -7.42
CA GLY A 8 -10.17 -10.49 -8.03
C GLY A 8 -11.07 -9.27 -7.79
N ASP A 9 -10.69 -8.34 -6.92
CA ASP A 9 -11.44 -7.10 -6.74
C ASP A 9 -11.21 -6.15 -7.92
N PHE A 10 -12.30 -5.63 -8.50
CA PHE A 10 -12.31 -4.63 -9.56
C PHE A 10 -12.53 -3.25 -8.95
N LEU A 11 -11.63 -2.34 -9.27
CA LEU A 11 -11.55 -1.03 -8.63
C LEU A 11 -11.92 0.09 -9.60
N LEU A 12 -12.61 1.09 -9.09
CA LEU A 12 -12.74 2.38 -9.75
C LEU A 12 -11.61 3.31 -9.31
N VAL A 13 -10.76 3.67 -10.28
CA VAL A 13 -9.63 4.55 -10.06
C VAL A 13 -9.94 5.95 -10.58
N ASN A 14 -9.96 6.91 -9.67
CA ASN A 14 -10.10 8.33 -9.99
C ASN A 14 -8.76 8.89 -10.47
N LYS A 15 -8.59 9.01 -11.77
CA LYS A 15 -7.38 9.56 -12.40
C LYS A 15 -7.24 11.07 -12.24
N PHE A 16 -8.32 11.75 -11.87
CA PHE A 16 -8.36 13.20 -11.67
C PHE A 16 -8.10 13.60 -10.22
N ALA A 17 -8.05 12.63 -9.29
CA ALA A 17 -7.86 12.90 -7.87
C ALA A 17 -6.64 13.82 -7.57
N TYR A 18 -5.59 13.70 -8.39
CA TYR A 18 -4.34 14.43 -8.22
C TYR A 18 -4.03 15.42 -9.34
N GLY A 19 -5.06 15.84 -10.07
CA GLY A 19 -4.98 16.82 -11.16
C GLY A 19 -4.98 16.19 -12.55
N LEU A 20 -5.26 17.01 -13.54
CA LEU A 20 -5.27 16.63 -14.96
C LEU A 20 -3.82 16.60 -15.47
N LYS A 21 -3.32 15.41 -15.80
CA LYS A 21 -2.11 15.26 -16.60
C LYS A 21 -2.47 15.49 -18.08
N VAL A 22 -2.39 16.71 -18.55
CA VAL A 22 -2.49 16.99 -19.98
C VAL A 22 -1.08 16.81 -20.57
N ASN A 23 -0.86 15.69 -21.28
CA ASN A 23 0.42 15.39 -21.95
C ASN A 23 0.69 16.31 -23.15
N ARG A 24 0.57 17.62 -22.97
CA ARG A 24 0.98 18.62 -23.96
C ARG A 24 2.04 19.54 -23.34
N ILE A 25 3.16 19.65 -24.02
CA ILE A 25 4.24 20.57 -23.68
C ILE A 25 3.65 21.99 -23.49
N GLY A 26 3.85 22.59 -22.31
CA GLY A 26 3.45 23.96 -22.00
C GLY A 26 2.04 24.16 -21.47
N THR A 27 1.26 23.12 -21.18
CA THR A 27 -0.04 23.29 -20.52
C THR A 27 0.12 23.32 -19.00
N PRO A 28 -0.42 24.35 -18.28
CA PRO A 28 -0.41 24.34 -16.83
C PRO A 28 -1.24 23.17 -16.31
N ASN A 29 -0.74 22.52 -15.25
CA ASN A 29 -1.50 21.50 -14.51
C ASN A 29 -2.71 22.18 -13.84
N PHE A 30 -3.86 22.16 -14.50
CA PHE A 30 -5.09 22.66 -13.91
C PHE A 30 -5.56 21.69 -12.79
N PHE A 31 -5.99 22.26 -11.65
CA PHE A 31 -6.51 21.53 -10.50
C PHE A 31 -5.51 20.52 -9.87
N LYS A 32 -4.30 21.00 -9.55
CA LYS A 32 -3.32 20.21 -8.82
C LYS A 32 -3.82 20.01 -7.38
N SER A 33 -4.22 18.78 -7.04
CA SER A 33 -4.48 18.35 -5.66
C SER A 33 -3.36 17.44 -5.21
N ASP A 34 -2.88 17.63 -4.00
CA ASP A 34 -1.85 16.75 -3.45
C ASP A 34 -2.48 15.52 -2.79
N PRO A 35 -1.83 14.34 -2.93
CA PRO A 35 -2.25 13.13 -2.27
C PRO A 35 -2.35 13.34 -0.75
N GLN A 36 -3.40 12.77 -0.15
CA GLN A 36 -3.63 12.88 1.28
C GLN A 36 -3.13 11.65 2.02
N TYR A 37 -2.76 11.83 3.29
CA TYR A 37 -2.41 10.71 4.16
C TYR A 37 -3.54 9.68 4.18
N GLY A 38 -3.18 8.40 4.09
CA GLY A 38 -4.13 7.32 4.06
C GLY A 38 -4.80 7.07 2.71
N ASP A 39 -4.58 7.89 1.67
CA ASP A 39 -5.10 7.61 0.33
C ASP A 39 -4.63 6.24 -0.20
N ALA A 40 -5.55 5.47 -0.75
CA ALA A 40 -5.22 4.27 -1.52
C ALA A 40 -4.78 4.68 -2.93
N VAL A 41 -3.48 4.88 -3.10
CA VAL A 41 -2.90 5.42 -4.34
C VAL A 41 -2.53 4.34 -5.33
N VAL A 42 -2.86 4.58 -6.60
CA VAL A 42 -2.34 3.77 -7.72
C VAL A 42 -1.08 4.44 -8.24
N ILE A 43 0.03 3.74 -8.17
CA ILE A 43 1.34 4.23 -8.58
C ILE A 43 1.96 3.34 -9.66
N ILE A 44 2.82 3.91 -10.48
CA ILE A 44 3.73 3.16 -11.35
C ILE A 44 5.12 3.28 -10.72
N PRO A 45 5.67 2.20 -10.11
CA PRO A 45 6.98 2.25 -9.49
C PRO A 45 8.07 2.65 -10.49
N PRO A 46 9.14 3.37 -10.06
CA PRO A 46 10.19 3.82 -10.97
C PRO A 46 10.88 2.70 -11.77
N HIS A 47 10.92 1.49 -11.20
CA HIS A 47 11.65 0.35 -11.77
C HIS A 47 10.73 -0.76 -12.32
N ASN A 48 9.40 -0.55 -12.31
CA ASN A 48 8.45 -1.55 -12.77
C ASN A 48 7.25 -0.88 -13.45
N PRO A 49 6.96 -1.19 -14.73
CA PRO A 49 5.83 -0.60 -15.45
C PRO A 49 4.46 -1.08 -14.98
N VAL A 50 4.40 -2.10 -14.12
CA VAL A 50 3.14 -2.63 -13.59
C VAL A 50 2.61 -1.70 -12.49
N PRO A 51 1.35 -1.23 -12.59
CA PRO A 51 0.75 -0.41 -11.55
C PRO A 51 0.61 -1.15 -10.23
N TYR A 52 0.98 -0.49 -9.13
CA TYR A 52 0.77 -0.97 -7.77
C TYR A 52 -0.27 -0.12 -7.05
N ILE A 53 -1.03 -0.74 -6.16
CA ILE A 53 -1.89 -0.02 -5.22
C ILE A 53 -1.22 -0.05 -3.87
N LYS A 54 -1.07 1.11 -3.25
CA LYS A 54 -0.41 1.31 -1.97
C LYS A 54 -1.13 2.37 -1.14
N ARG A 55 -0.87 2.39 0.16
CA ARG A 55 -1.35 3.41 1.10
C ARG A 55 -0.33 4.53 1.20
N LEU A 56 -0.76 5.78 1.09
CA LEU A 56 0.10 6.93 1.31
C LEU A 56 0.38 7.12 2.80
N ILE A 57 1.64 6.99 3.18
CA ILE A 57 2.07 7.10 4.58
C ILE A 57 2.83 8.40 4.84
N GLY A 58 3.73 8.82 3.94
CA GLY A 58 4.54 10.01 4.12
C GLY A 58 4.50 10.95 2.94
N LYS A 59 4.52 12.25 3.22
CA LYS A 59 4.59 13.37 2.28
C LYS A 59 6.01 13.96 2.23
N PRO A 60 6.33 14.81 1.24
CA PRO A 60 7.61 15.51 1.19
C PRO A 60 7.95 16.20 2.52
N GLY A 61 9.16 15.99 3.02
CA GLY A 61 9.65 16.54 4.29
C GLY A 61 9.35 15.72 5.53
N ASP A 62 8.49 14.69 5.45
CA ASP A 62 8.20 13.84 6.60
C ASP A 62 9.38 12.95 6.97
N THR A 63 9.58 12.74 8.27
CA THR A 63 10.45 11.71 8.81
C THR A 63 9.60 10.52 9.23
N ILE A 64 9.81 9.38 8.56
CA ILE A 64 9.12 8.12 8.83
C ILE A 64 10.07 7.21 9.60
N ARG A 65 9.63 6.70 10.74
CA ARG A 65 10.40 5.76 11.54
C ARG A 65 9.57 4.54 11.89
N ILE A 66 10.15 3.35 11.76
CA ILE A 66 9.48 2.08 12.10
C ILE A 66 10.26 1.40 13.21
N ILE A 67 9.57 1.15 14.33
CA ILE A 67 10.11 0.46 15.50
C ILE A 67 9.13 -0.63 15.88
N ASN A 68 9.58 -1.88 15.91
CA ASN A 68 8.73 -3.03 16.26
C ASN A 68 7.38 -3.02 15.52
N LYS A 69 7.42 -2.75 14.21
CA LYS A 69 6.26 -2.63 13.31
C LYS A 69 5.35 -1.43 13.59
N GLN A 70 5.61 -0.62 14.61
CA GLN A 70 4.92 0.63 14.85
C GLN A 70 5.51 1.73 13.98
N ILE A 71 4.66 2.44 13.24
CA ILE A 71 5.04 3.57 12.39
C ILE A 71 4.93 4.85 13.21
N TYR A 72 5.96 5.68 13.09
CA TYR A 72 6.04 7.02 13.62
C TYR A 72 6.23 7.98 12.46
N ILE A 73 5.48 9.08 12.44
CA ILE A 73 5.61 10.16 11.46
C ILE A 73 5.91 11.43 12.23
N ASN A 74 7.03 12.06 11.93
CA ASN A 74 7.51 13.25 12.62
C ASN A 74 7.52 13.09 14.16
N GLY A 75 7.90 11.89 14.62
CA GLY A 75 7.95 11.54 16.04
C GLY A 75 6.64 11.07 16.66
N ASN A 76 5.51 11.19 15.96
CA ASN A 76 4.20 10.79 16.46
C ASN A 76 3.83 9.38 15.95
N ALA A 77 3.46 8.48 16.88
CA ALA A 77 3.00 7.13 16.52
C ALA A 77 1.65 7.20 15.79
N LEU A 78 1.49 6.43 14.71
CA LEU A 78 0.16 6.22 14.12
C LEU A 78 -0.73 5.47 15.08
N GLY A 79 -1.97 5.95 15.23
CA GLY A 79 -2.99 5.27 16.04
C GLY A 79 -3.28 3.88 15.46
N ARG A 80 -3.39 2.88 16.35
CA ARG A 80 -3.67 1.51 15.92
C ARG A 80 -4.57 0.84 16.93
N GLU A 81 -5.66 0.23 16.45
CA GLU A 81 -6.64 -0.50 17.24
C GLU A 81 -6.69 -1.95 16.76
N PHE A 82 -6.46 -2.90 17.67
CA PHE A 82 -6.52 -4.32 17.35
C PHE A 82 -7.97 -4.74 17.08
N LEU A 83 -8.17 -5.49 15.99
CA LEU A 83 -9.48 -5.99 15.59
C LEU A 83 -9.60 -7.50 15.93
N GLU A 84 -8.81 -8.30 15.23
CA GLU A 84 -8.87 -9.76 15.36
C GLU A 84 -7.58 -10.43 14.86
N THR A 85 -7.48 -11.73 15.08
CA THR A 85 -6.41 -12.58 14.59
C THR A 85 -6.97 -13.57 13.58
N GLU A 86 -6.29 -13.73 12.45
CA GLU A 86 -6.67 -14.68 11.40
C GLU A 86 -5.54 -15.63 11.05
N GLU A 87 -5.88 -16.84 10.60
CA GLU A 87 -4.94 -17.75 9.97
C GLU A 87 -4.76 -17.35 8.50
N ILE A 88 -3.52 -17.27 8.07
CA ILE A 88 -3.17 -16.85 6.70
C ILE A 88 -2.18 -17.81 6.08
N ILE A 89 -2.17 -17.85 4.77
CA ILE A 89 -1.11 -18.54 4.00
C ILE A 89 -0.22 -17.49 3.38
N ILE A 90 1.06 -17.53 3.70
CA ILE A 90 2.07 -16.64 3.11
C ILE A 90 2.98 -17.43 2.17
N LYS A 91 3.41 -16.79 1.09
CA LYS A 91 4.39 -17.35 0.15
C LYS A 91 5.76 -16.82 0.51
N LYS A 92 6.67 -17.71 0.90
CA LYS A 92 8.08 -17.38 1.14
C LYS A 92 8.96 -17.90 0.03
N ARG A 93 9.88 -17.07 -0.41
CA ARG A 93 10.93 -17.42 -1.37
C ARG A 93 12.19 -17.80 -0.62
N TYR A 94 12.67 -18.99 -0.87
CA TYR A 94 13.95 -19.49 -0.35
C TYR A 94 14.95 -19.56 -1.50
N LYS A 95 16.06 -18.85 -1.35
CA LYS A 95 17.18 -18.95 -2.28
C LYS A 95 18.23 -19.89 -1.67
N TYR A 96 18.43 -21.01 -2.33
CA TYR A 96 19.44 -22.00 -1.93
C TYR A 96 20.84 -21.57 -2.41
N SER A 97 21.89 -22.15 -1.81
CA SER A 97 23.28 -21.93 -2.21
C SER A 97 23.57 -22.33 -3.66
N SER A 98 22.77 -23.23 -4.22
CA SER A 98 22.77 -23.63 -5.64
C SER A 98 22.28 -22.52 -6.58
N GLY A 99 21.71 -21.42 -6.07
CA GLY A 99 21.06 -20.37 -6.84
C GLY A 99 19.59 -20.66 -7.16
N GLU A 100 19.09 -21.84 -6.82
CA GLU A 100 17.68 -22.21 -6.99
C GLU A 100 16.79 -21.38 -6.07
N ILE A 101 15.65 -20.89 -6.61
CA ILE A 101 14.62 -20.17 -5.86
C ILE A 101 13.37 -21.04 -5.78
N VAL A 102 12.99 -21.41 -4.56
CA VAL A 102 11.78 -22.19 -4.29
C VAL A 102 10.78 -21.34 -3.53
N GLU A 103 9.55 -21.27 -4.03
CA GLU A 103 8.42 -20.68 -3.30
C GLU A 103 7.71 -21.76 -2.48
N ARG A 104 7.49 -21.48 -1.21
CA ARG A 104 6.71 -22.36 -0.30
C ARG A 104 5.57 -21.59 0.31
N GLU A 105 4.43 -22.22 0.38
CA GLU A 105 3.29 -21.74 1.17
C GLU A 105 3.47 -22.19 2.62
N ILE A 106 3.32 -21.25 3.54
CA ILE A 106 3.50 -21.46 4.98
C ILE A 106 2.28 -20.93 5.68
N ASN A 107 1.70 -21.73 6.57
CA ASN A 107 0.67 -21.26 7.48
C ASN A 107 1.28 -20.26 8.46
N ALA A 108 0.67 -19.13 8.60
CA ALA A 108 1.08 -18.05 9.49
C ALA A 108 -0.14 -17.45 10.18
N VAL A 109 0.13 -16.62 11.16
CA VAL A 109 -0.92 -15.89 11.89
C VAL A 109 -0.78 -14.41 11.57
N GLY A 110 -1.87 -13.80 11.15
CA GLY A 110 -1.98 -12.37 10.90
C GLY A 110 -2.85 -11.70 11.95
N ASP A 111 -2.37 -10.60 12.51
CA ASP A 111 -3.16 -9.72 13.36
C ASP A 111 -3.67 -8.56 12.53
N LEU A 112 -4.98 -8.33 12.56
CA LEU A 112 -5.67 -7.24 11.90
C LEU A 112 -5.82 -6.06 12.84
N TYR A 113 -5.54 -4.88 12.31
CA TYR A 113 -5.68 -3.61 13.03
C TYR A 113 -6.38 -2.58 12.16
N PHE A 114 -7.20 -1.73 12.76
CA PHE A 114 -7.50 -0.42 12.20
C PHE A 114 -6.34 0.52 12.50
N GLU A 115 -5.76 1.11 11.47
CA GLU A 115 -4.73 2.15 11.60
C GLU A 115 -5.32 3.50 11.24
N LYS A 116 -5.10 4.50 12.11
CA LYS A 116 -5.58 5.87 11.95
C LYS A 116 -4.43 6.77 11.52
N HIS A 117 -4.62 7.46 10.41
CA HIS A 117 -3.67 8.42 9.89
C HIS A 117 -4.39 9.68 9.40
N ALA A 118 -4.25 10.78 10.13
CA ALA A 118 -5.07 11.98 9.97
C ALA A 118 -6.58 11.63 10.03
N GLU A 119 -7.34 11.99 9.00
CA GLU A 119 -8.77 11.69 8.91
C GLU A 119 -9.08 10.29 8.32
N ALA A 120 -8.04 9.58 7.87
CA ALA A 120 -8.22 8.26 7.26
C ALA A 120 -8.10 7.15 8.32
N GLU A 121 -8.98 6.16 8.20
CA GLU A 121 -8.93 4.92 8.97
C GLU A 121 -9.03 3.74 7.99
N TYR A 122 -8.08 2.81 8.07
CA TYR A 122 -8.01 1.68 7.16
C TYR A 122 -7.47 0.43 7.84
N LEU A 123 -7.80 -0.72 7.26
CA LEU A 123 -7.44 -2.02 7.79
C LEU A 123 -6.04 -2.43 7.34
N ILE A 124 -5.19 -2.84 8.28
CA ILE A 124 -3.86 -3.39 8.02
C ILE A 124 -3.70 -4.78 8.61
N ARG A 125 -2.75 -5.54 8.07
CA ARG A 125 -2.34 -6.85 8.57
C ARG A 125 -0.87 -6.85 8.96
N LEU A 126 -0.58 -7.40 10.14
CA LEU A 126 0.76 -7.71 10.62
C LEU A 126 0.92 -9.22 10.81
N THR A 127 1.92 -9.83 10.19
CA THR A 127 2.19 -11.27 10.33
C THR A 127 3.01 -11.52 11.61
N ARG A 128 2.57 -12.44 12.47
CA ARG A 128 3.32 -12.82 13.66
C ARG A 128 4.64 -13.52 13.28
N GLY A 129 5.65 -13.33 14.11
CA GLY A 129 6.96 -13.96 13.91
C GLY A 129 7.85 -13.32 12.83
N GLU A 130 7.32 -12.38 12.06
CA GLU A 130 8.11 -11.52 11.16
C GLU A 130 8.61 -10.31 11.96
N ASN A 131 9.88 -10.30 12.35
CA ASN A 131 10.45 -9.16 13.06
C ASN A 131 11.35 -8.35 12.12
N ASN A 132 11.02 -7.09 11.92
CA ASN A 132 11.99 -6.11 11.47
C ASN A 132 12.91 -5.82 12.66
N GLN A 133 14.08 -6.45 12.67
CA GLN A 133 14.98 -6.47 13.84
C GLN A 133 15.64 -5.12 14.16
N TYR A 134 15.56 -4.14 13.22
CA TYR A 134 16.23 -2.84 13.38
C TYR A 134 15.26 -1.69 13.14
N PRO A 135 15.37 -0.62 13.94
CA PRO A 135 14.69 0.63 13.64
C PRO A 135 15.12 1.12 12.26
N GLN A 136 14.16 1.40 11.42
CA GLN A 136 14.38 1.98 10.10
C GLN A 136 13.81 3.39 10.08
N GLU A 137 14.55 4.31 9.50
CA GLU A 137 14.17 5.71 9.42
C GLU A 137 14.46 6.27 8.04
N TRP A 138 13.52 7.05 7.52
CA TRP A 138 13.59 7.69 6.21
C TRP A 138 13.09 9.13 6.32
N THR A 139 13.78 10.06 5.65
CA THR A 139 13.27 11.40 5.39
C THR A 139 12.78 11.46 3.95
N VAL A 140 11.52 11.79 3.74
CA VAL A 140 10.89 11.82 2.42
C VAL A 140 11.42 13.03 1.64
N PRO A 141 12.08 12.85 0.47
CA PRO A 141 12.60 13.95 -0.31
C PRO A 141 11.49 14.82 -0.89
N GLU A 142 11.84 16.03 -1.31
CA GLU A 142 10.93 16.92 -2.04
C GLU A 142 10.37 16.25 -3.30
N ASN A 143 9.09 16.50 -3.57
CA ASN A 143 8.35 15.88 -4.68
C ASN A 143 8.25 14.35 -4.67
N HIS A 144 8.60 13.70 -3.57
CA HIS A 144 8.46 12.26 -3.38
C HIS A 144 7.49 11.94 -2.25
N TYR A 145 7.04 10.71 -2.25
CA TYR A 145 6.09 10.19 -1.26
C TYR A 145 6.53 8.83 -0.77
N PHE A 146 6.17 8.53 0.48
CA PHE A 146 6.42 7.23 1.09
C PHE A 146 5.11 6.44 1.14
N VAL A 147 5.12 5.26 0.55
CA VAL A 147 3.92 4.42 0.43
C VAL A 147 4.15 3.04 1.01
N MET A 148 3.13 2.46 1.63
CA MET A 148 3.20 1.11 2.19
C MET A 148 2.00 0.26 1.75
N GLY A 149 2.17 -1.05 1.75
CA GLY A 149 1.05 -1.97 1.57
C GLY A 149 0.30 -2.18 2.89
N ASP A 150 -1.00 -2.44 2.81
CA ASP A 150 -1.82 -2.74 3.99
C ASP A 150 -1.43 -4.10 4.61
N ASN A 151 -0.96 -5.06 3.80
CA ASN A 151 -0.28 -6.28 4.29
C ASN A 151 1.20 -5.95 4.54
N ARG A 152 1.50 -5.34 5.68
CA ARG A 152 2.76 -4.70 6.02
C ARG A 152 3.99 -5.58 5.81
N ASP A 153 3.96 -6.81 6.26
CA ASP A 153 5.11 -7.71 6.18
C ASP A 153 5.25 -8.35 4.79
N ASN A 154 4.15 -8.49 4.05
CA ASN A 154 4.10 -9.11 2.73
C ASN A 154 3.81 -8.10 1.61
N SER A 155 4.50 -6.98 1.64
CA SER A 155 4.40 -5.93 0.63
C SER A 155 5.77 -5.58 0.07
N ASN A 156 5.85 -5.33 -1.24
CA ASN A 156 6.95 -4.62 -1.85
C ASN A 156 6.53 -3.15 -1.97
N ASP A 157 7.13 -2.27 -1.16
CA ASP A 157 6.75 -0.89 -0.98
C ASP A 157 7.97 0.00 -0.69
N SER A 158 7.76 1.22 -0.18
CA SER A 158 8.84 2.18 0.07
C SER A 158 9.88 1.71 1.09
N THR A 159 9.54 0.73 1.92
CA THR A 159 10.51 0.12 2.86
C THR A 159 11.47 -0.87 2.17
N LYS A 160 11.19 -1.21 0.91
CA LYS A 160 11.93 -2.19 0.09
C LYS A 160 12.28 -1.60 -1.29
N ASP A 161 12.09 -2.38 -2.35
CA ASP A 161 12.55 -2.04 -3.71
C ASP A 161 11.80 -0.88 -4.37
N VAL A 162 10.57 -0.56 -3.93
CA VAL A 162 9.81 0.57 -4.50
C VAL A 162 10.49 1.89 -4.16
N GLY A 163 11.02 2.03 -2.93
CA GLY A 163 11.64 3.26 -2.48
C GLY A 163 10.68 4.45 -2.45
N PHE A 164 11.22 5.66 -2.52
CA PHE A 164 10.41 6.88 -2.63
C PHE A 164 9.75 7.00 -4.00
N VAL A 165 8.48 7.35 -4.03
CA VAL A 165 7.69 7.44 -5.26
C VAL A 165 7.58 8.91 -5.70
N PRO A 166 8.13 9.28 -6.87
CA PRO A 166 7.97 10.63 -7.41
C PRO A 166 6.50 10.99 -7.64
N ARG A 167 6.17 12.27 -7.48
CA ARG A 167 4.80 12.79 -7.69
C ARG A 167 4.21 12.45 -9.06
N GLU A 168 5.03 12.44 -10.07
CA GLU A 168 4.64 12.10 -11.46
C GLU A 168 4.24 10.64 -11.65
N ASN A 169 4.65 9.75 -10.75
CA ASN A 169 4.35 8.33 -10.82
C ASN A 169 2.97 7.96 -10.23
N PHE A 170 2.25 8.94 -9.68
CA PHE A 170 0.88 8.73 -9.23
C PHE A 170 -0.06 8.70 -10.41
N PHE A 171 -0.75 7.58 -10.60
CA PHE A 171 -1.71 7.37 -11.68
C PHE A 171 -3.12 7.83 -11.29
N GLY A 172 -3.51 7.67 -10.02
CA GLY A 172 -4.81 8.06 -9.48
C GLY A 172 -5.03 7.51 -8.08
N ARG A 173 -6.25 7.70 -7.57
CA ARG A 173 -6.70 7.17 -6.28
C ARG A 173 -7.73 6.07 -6.52
N ALA A 174 -7.60 4.96 -5.82
CA ALA A 174 -8.61 3.90 -5.83
C ALA A 174 -9.72 4.30 -4.85
N ASP A 175 -10.90 4.66 -5.36
CA ASP A 175 -11.99 5.20 -4.55
C ASP A 175 -13.02 4.14 -4.17
N TYR A 176 -13.27 3.13 -5.05
CA TYR A 176 -14.34 2.15 -4.85
C TYR A 176 -13.94 0.77 -5.35
N ILE A 177 -14.44 -0.26 -4.62
CA ILE A 177 -14.58 -1.63 -5.15
C ILE A 177 -15.98 -1.70 -5.77
N TRP A 178 -16.09 -2.06 -7.04
CA TRP A 178 -17.40 -2.14 -7.68
C TRP A 178 -17.85 -3.57 -7.98
N MET A 179 -16.92 -4.54 -7.96
CA MET A 179 -17.19 -5.96 -8.19
C MET A 179 -16.01 -6.78 -7.69
N THR A 180 -16.26 -8.03 -7.29
CA THR A 180 -15.22 -9.04 -7.05
C THR A 180 -15.47 -10.24 -7.96
N TRP A 181 -14.45 -10.67 -8.71
CA TRP A 181 -14.50 -11.85 -9.56
C TRP A 181 -13.25 -12.70 -9.37
N GLU A 182 -13.36 -13.73 -8.54
CA GLU A 182 -12.22 -14.51 -8.07
C GLU A 182 -11.78 -15.62 -9.04
N CYS A 183 -12.70 -16.15 -9.86
CA CYS A 183 -12.39 -17.23 -10.81
C CYS A 183 -13.28 -17.19 -12.06
N TRP A 184 -12.79 -17.75 -13.18
CA TRP A 184 -13.51 -17.77 -14.45
C TRP A 184 -14.84 -18.54 -14.42
N THR A 185 -15.00 -19.50 -13.52
CA THR A 185 -16.21 -20.32 -13.36
C THR A 185 -17.15 -19.82 -12.26
N CYS A 186 -16.72 -18.82 -11.48
CA CYS A 186 -17.52 -18.21 -10.44
C CYS A 186 -18.42 -17.12 -11.00
N LEU A 187 -19.53 -16.86 -10.33
CA LEU A 187 -20.32 -15.66 -10.59
C LEU A 187 -19.62 -14.44 -9.94
N PRO A 188 -19.67 -13.26 -10.58
CA PRO A 188 -19.22 -12.04 -9.94
C PRO A 188 -19.99 -11.77 -8.64
N SER A 189 -19.30 -11.34 -7.59
CA SER A 189 -19.89 -10.93 -6.32
C SER A 189 -19.89 -9.41 -6.19
N PHE A 190 -20.96 -8.87 -5.61
CA PHE A 190 -21.13 -7.45 -5.33
C PHE A 190 -21.21 -7.15 -3.82
N GLU A 191 -20.91 -8.14 -2.98
CA GLU A 191 -20.98 -8.01 -1.52
C GLU A 191 -20.02 -6.98 -0.95
N LYS A 192 -18.86 -6.80 -1.63
CA LYS A 192 -17.83 -5.84 -1.22
C LYS A 192 -17.93 -4.47 -1.89
N VAL A 193 -19.01 -4.23 -2.67
CA VAL A 193 -19.19 -2.93 -3.33
C VAL A 193 -19.21 -1.83 -2.29
N GLY A 194 -18.25 -0.92 -2.37
CA GLY A 194 -18.11 0.14 -1.39
C GLY A 194 -16.89 1.00 -1.59
N ARG A 195 -16.81 2.03 -0.76
CA ARG A 195 -15.69 2.96 -0.75
C ARG A 195 -14.45 2.31 -0.14
N ILE A 196 -13.30 2.62 -0.70
CA ILE A 196 -11.99 2.25 -0.15
C ILE A 196 -11.60 3.38 0.81
N ASN A 197 -11.52 3.05 2.08
CA ASN A 197 -11.09 3.99 3.11
C ASN A 197 -9.57 3.93 3.25
#